data_3ce3103df30c1202b96fd6c83ad23d23
#
_entry.id   3ce3103df30c1202b96fd6c83ad23d23
#
_cell.length_a   1.000
_cell.length_b   1.000
_cell.length_c   1.000
_cell.angle_alpha   90.00
_cell.angle_beta   90.00
_cell.angle_gamma   90.00
#
_symmetry.space_group_name_H-M   'P 1'
#
loop_
_entity.id
_entity.type
_entity.pdbx_description
1 polymer ?
#
loop_
_entity_poly.entity_id
_entity_poly.type
_entity_poly.pdbx_seq_one_letter_code
_entity_poly.pdbx_strand_id
1 'polypeptide(L)'
;MKGYVESSLLYSTWSEVACIGDAVVGFLFGRIEKTWKGRSRMRTLLVELSMTARFLLRNPLMLARSFGLMWNVWITELKLAEHRPRSDAEIELLIVDSKNRGEGIGKDLVDRFITAAKEAGAEVVTLYSEDLQSNYQFYEKYGFRRVATFYDDVTSYFANKASTAIIYALDLKQSTDTERQ
;
A
#
# COMPACT_ATOMS: atom_id res chain seq x y z
N MET A 1 -13.21 -5.80 -3.16
CA MET A 1 -11.86 -6.35 -3.41
C MET A 1 -11.37 -6.08 -4.84
N LYS A 2 -12.11 -6.44 -5.90
CA LYS A 2 -11.66 -6.24 -7.30
C LYS A 2 -11.25 -4.78 -7.62
N GLY A 3 -12.06 -3.77 -7.27
CA GLY A 3 -11.73 -2.36 -7.53
C GLY A 3 -10.48 -1.86 -6.78
N TYR A 4 -10.22 -2.37 -5.57
CA TYR A 4 -9.03 -2.00 -4.80
C TYR A 4 -7.74 -2.55 -5.45
N VAL A 5 -7.77 -3.79 -5.91
CA VAL A 5 -6.64 -4.40 -6.66
C VAL A 5 -6.40 -3.66 -7.98
N GLU A 6 -7.47 -3.31 -8.71
CA GLU A 6 -7.36 -2.55 -9.96
C GLU A 6 -6.76 -1.15 -9.73
N SER A 7 -7.16 -0.44 -8.67
CA SER A 7 -6.58 0.86 -8.33
C SER A 7 -5.11 0.73 -7.92
N SER A 8 -4.77 -0.20 -7.03
CA SER A 8 -3.38 -0.41 -6.62
C SER A 8 -2.47 -0.75 -7.81
N LEU A 9 -2.95 -1.54 -8.77
CA LEU A 9 -2.21 -1.85 -9.99
C LEU A 9 -1.99 -0.61 -10.88
N LEU A 10 -2.94 0.34 -10.91
CA LEU A 10 -2.79 1.58 -11.67
C LEU A 10 -1.71 2.51 -11.11
N TYR A 11 -1.49 2.48 -9.79
CA TYR A 11 -0.48 3.29 -9.11
C TYR A 11 0.88 2.58 -9.03
N SER A 12 0.94 1.28 -9.25
CA SER A 12 2.19 0.51 -9.19
C SER A 12 3.02 0.67 -10.46
N THR A 13 4.35 0.69 -10.28
CA THR A 13 5.34 0.59 -11.37
C THR A 13 6.05 -0.75 -11.36
N TRP A 14 5.84 -1.54 -10.31
CA TRP A 14 6.41 -2.85 -10.10
C TRP A 14 5.33 -3.80 -9.56
N SER A 15 5.30 -5.01 -10.07
CA SER A 15 4.35 -6.03 -9.62
C SER A 15 4.99 -7.41 -9.69
N GLU A 16 4.74 -8.23 -8.67
CA GLU A 16 5.21 -9.62 -8.59
C GLU A 16 4.11 -10.51 -8.08
N VAL A 17 4.07 -11.75 -8.56
CA VAL A 17 3.07 -12.76 -8.21
C VAL A 17 3.79 -14.02 -7.76
N ALA A 18 3.38 -14.58 -6.63
CA ALA A 18 3.85 -15.88 -6.15
C ALA A 18 2.83 -16.97 -6.51
N CYS A 19 3.30 -18.07 -7.10
CA CYS A 19 2.47 -19.19 -7.49
C CYS A 19 2.99 -20.50 -6.86
N ILE A 20 2.07 -21.41 -6.55
CA ILE A 20 2.35 -22.83 -6.25
C ILE A 20 1.62 -23.65 -7.29
N GLY A 21 2.38 -24.30 -8.19
CA GLY A 21 1.81 -24.86 -9.41
C GLY A 21 1.14 -23.75 -10.24
N ASP A 22 -0.12 -23.95 -10.62
CA ASP A 22 -0.92 -22.97 -11.38
C ASP A 22 -1.73 -22.01 -10.50
N ALA A 23 -1.65 -22.16 -9.17
CA ALA A 23 -2.42 -21.33 -8.25
C ALA A 23 -1.63 -20.09 -7.78
N VAL A 24 -2.22 -18.91 -7.92
CA VAL A 24 -1.68 -17.68 -7.33
C VAL A 24 -1.92 -17.72 -5.83
N VAL A 25 -0.84 -17.67 -5.04
CA VAL A 25 -0.87 -17.73 -3.57
C VAL A 25 -0.47 -16.42 -2.91
N GLY A 26 0.06 -15.46 -3.67
CA GLY A 26 0.40 -14.13 -3.17
C GLY A 26 0.78 -13.18 -4.28
N PHE A 27 0.75 -11.88 -3.97
CA PHE A 27 1.25 -10.84 -4.87
C PHE A 27 1.65 -9.59 -4.11
N LEU A 28 2.54 -8.83 -4.71
CA LEU A 28 2.96 -7.52 -4.25
C LEU A 28 2.88 -6.51 -5.39
N PHE A 29 2.26 -5.37 -5.11
CA PHE A 29 2.30 -4.18 -5.96
C PHE A 29 3.10 -3.09 -5.24
N GLY A 30 4.02 -2.47 -5.96
CA GLY A 30 4.84 -1.40 -5.44
C GLY A 30 5.10 -0.31 -6.46
N ARG A 31 5.51 0.84 -5.96
CA ARG A 31 5.89 2.00 -6.76
C ARG A 31 7.35 2.33 -6.48
N ILE A 32 8.13 2.53 -7.55
CA ILE A 32 9.50 3.00 -7.49
C ILE A 32 9.52 4.34 -8.24
N GLU A 33 9.76 5.45 -7.52
CA GLU A 33 9.58 6.82 -8.06
C GLU A 33 10.46 7.09 -9.28
N LYS A 34 11.71 6.61 -9.29
CA LYS A 34 12.64 6.80 -10.41
C LYS A 34 12.22 6.08 -11.70
N THR A 35 11.41 5.03 -11.59
CA THR A 35 10.89 4.30 -12.76
C THR A 35 9.53 4.83 -13.21
N TRP A 36 8.94 5.71 -12.43
CA TRP A 36 7.66 6.30 -12.76
C TRP A 36 7.82 7.35 -13.87
N LYS A 37 7.76 6.91 -15.10
CA LYS A 37 7.54 7.80 -16.27
C LYS A 37 6.08 8.25 -16.21
N GLY A 38 5.84 9.38 -15.55
CA GLY A 38 4.55 9.99 -15.25
C GLY A 38 3.38 9.54 -16.14
N ARG A 39 2.64 8.55 -15.70
CA ARG A 39 1.26 8.41 -16.18
C ARG A 39 0.56 9.69 -15.75
N SER A 40 0.09 10.45 -16.73
CA SER A 40 -0.53 11.75 -16.51
C SER A 40 -1.48 11.69 -15.32
N ARG A 41 -1.22 12.45 -14.24
CA ARG A 41 -2.14 12.65 -13.10
C ARG A 41 -3.57 12.87 -13.56
N MET A 42 -3.73 13.50 -14.73
CA MET A 42 -5.03 13.73 -15.37
C MET A 42 -5.74 12.42 -15.76
N ARG A 43 -5.01 11.44 -16.30
CA ARG A 43 -5.60 10.13 -16.65
C ARG A 43 -6.05 9.36 -15.42
N THR A 44 -5.27 9.38 -14.36
CA THR A 44 -5.61 8.73 -13.10
C THR A 44 -6.84 9.38 -12.48
N LEU A 45 -6.88 10.71 -12.40
CA LEU A 45 -8.05 11.49 -11.95
C LEU A 45 -9.31 11.18 -12.78
N LEU A 46 -9.20 11.08 -14.10
CA LEU A 46 -10.34 10.76 -14.98
C LEU A 46 -10.86 9.34 -14.73
N VAL A 47 -9.97 8.38 -14.50
CA VAL A 47 -10.37 6.99 -14.17
C VAL A 47 -11.07 6.97 -12.81
N GLU A 48 -10.53 7.59 -11.78
CA GLU A 48 -11.14 7.67 -10.45
C GLU A 48 -12.50 8.38 -10.47
N LEU A 49 -12.58 9.52 -11.14
CA LEU A 49 -13.86 10.22 -11.33
C LEU A 49 -14.88 9.36 -12.07
N SER A 50 -14.46 8.61 -13.10
CA SER A 50 -15.36 7.73 -13.84
C SER A 50 -15.85 6.54 -13.00
N MET A 51 -14.98 5.95 -12.17
CA MET A 51 -15.32 4.85 -11.27
C MET A 51 -16.28 5.33 -10.17
N THR A 52 -15.97 6.48 -9.56
CA THR A 52 -16.82 7.11 -8.54
C THR A 52 -18.19 7.49 -9.11
N ALA A 53 -18.23 8.11 -10.29
CA ALA A 53 -19.48 8.48 -10.96
C ALA A 53 -20.34 7.23 -11.28
N ARG A 54 -19.73 6.16 -11.81
CA ARG A 54 -20.44 4.90 -12.09
C ARG A 54 -20.98 4.24 -10.82
N PHE A 55 -20.24 4.29 -9.72
CA PHE A 55 -20.68 3.78 -8.42
C PHE A 55 -21.87 4.58 -7.89
N LEU A 56 -21.81 5.90 -7.91
CA LEU A 56 -22.89 6.79 -7.47
C LEU A 56 -24.16 6.68 -8.32
N LEU A 57 -24.02 6.57 -9.64
CA LEU A 57 -25.15 6.37 -10.55
C LEU A 57 -25.87 5.04 -10.33
N ARG A 58 -25.15 4.01 -9.91
CA ARG A 58 -25.72 2.69 -9.59
C ARG A 58 -26.35 2.62 -8.19
N ASN A 59 -26.02 3.55 -7.31
CA ASN A 59 -26.44 3.53 -5.90
C ASN A 59 -26.89 4.91 -5.42
N PRO A 60 -27.98 5.48 -5.97
CA PRO A 60 -28.41 6.85 -5.65
C PRO A 60 -28.75 7.07 -4.17
N LEU A 61 -29.23 6.03 -3.46
CA LEU A 61 -29.48 6.09 -2.02
C LEU A 61 -28.20 6.20 -1.17
N MET A 62 -27.04 5.94 -1.75
CA MET A 62 -25.76 6.09 -1.07
C MET A 62 -25.17 7.51 -1.14
N LEU A 63 -25.76 8.43 -1.89
CA LEU A 63 -25.26 9.81 -2.03
C LEU A 63 -25.11 10.51 -0.67
N ALA A 64 -26.07 10.38 0.22
CA ALA A 64 -25.99 10.99 1.56
C ALA A 64 -24.93 10.32 2.45
N ARG A 65 -24.75 8.99 2.33
CA ARG A 65 -23.70 8.23 3.03
C ARG A 65 -22.32 8.45 2.41
N SER A 66 -22.25 8.74 1.11
CA SER A 66 -21.00 9.03 0.39
C SER A 66 -20.34 10.29 0.86
N PHE A 67 -21.07 11.29 1.33
CA PHE A 67 -20.48 12.52 1.84
C PHE A 67 -19.61 12.28 3.08
N GLY A 68 -20.10 11.50 4.05
CA GLY A 68 -19.30 11.12 5.24
C GLY A 68 -18.08 10.30 4.89
N LEU A 69 -18.22 9.35 3.93
CA LEU A 69 -17.07 8.56 3.46
C LEU A 69 -16.05 9.42 2.72
N MET A 70 -16.48 10.30 1.83
CA MET A 70 -15.58 11.23 1.12
C MET A 70 -14.86 12.16 2.09
N TRP A 71 -15.55 12.64 3.13
CA TRP A 71 -14.95 13.43 4.20
C TRP A 71 -13.86 12.65 4.93
N ASN A 72 -14.13 11.39 5.33
CA ASN A 72 -13.17 10.53 6.01
C ASN A 72 -11.96 10.23 5.12
N VAL A 73 -12.16 9.92 3.83
CA VAL A 73 -11.08 9.74 2.87
C VAL A 73 -10.22 11.00 2.77
N TRP A 74 -10.84 12.16 2.61
CA TRP A 74 -10.13 13.44 2.51
C TRP A 74 -9.30 13.75 3.76
N ILE A 75 -9.86 13.55 4.96
CA ILE A 75 -9.15 13.74 6.23
C ILE A 75 -7.99 12.75 6.36
N THR A 76 -8.18 11.48 6.01
CA THR A 76 -7.11 10.46 6.05
C THR A 76 -5.99 10.81 5.08
N GLU A 77 -6.32 11.26 3.87
CA GLU A 77 -5.32 11.71 2.88
C GLU A 77 -4.55 12.95 3.35
N LEU A 78 -5.20 13.92 4.01
CA LEU A 78 -4.51 15.07 4.60
C LEU A 78 -3.53 14.63 5.70
N LYS A 79 -3.96 13.75 6.61
CA LYS A 79 -3.10 13.21 7.67
C LYS A 79 -1.93 12.43 7.08
N LEU A 80 -2.19 11.61 6.07
CA LEU A 80 -1.15 10.87 5.35
C LEU A 80 -0.14 11.81 4.71
N ALA A 81 -0.60 12.86 4.04
CA ALA A 81 0.27 13.85 3.39
C ALA A 81 1.15 14.61 4.41
N GLU A 82 0.59 14.95 5.59
CA GLU A 82 1.32 15.63 6.67
C GLU A 82 2.41 14.74 7.28
N HIS A 83 2.13 13.44 7.44
CA HIS A 83 3.02 12.50 8.12
C HIS A 83 3.91 11.69 7.17
N ARG A 84 3.73 11.85 5.84
CA ARG A 84 4.46 11.07 4.84
C ARG A 84 5.95 11.43 4.84
N PRO A 85 6.85 10.49 5.17
CA PRO A 85 8.28 10.72 5.07
C PRO A 85 8.70 10.80 3.59
N ARG A 86 9.94 11.29 3.36
CA ARG A 86 10.56 11.13 2.04
C ARG A 86 10.61 9.65 1.68
N SER A 87 10.12 9.32 0.50
CA SER A 87 10.07 7.95 -0.02
C SER A 87 10.57 7.92 -1.45
N ASP A 88 11.45 6.98 -1.76
CA ASP A 88 11.92 6.73 -3.13
C ASP A 88 11.19 5.51 -3.74
N ALA A 89 10.62 4.66 -2.89
CA ALA A 89 9.78 3.55 -3.28
C ALA A 89 8.72 3.24 -2.20
N GLU A 90 7.59 2.70 -2.60
CA GLU A 90 6.46 2.42 -1.71
C GLU A 90 5.84 1.06 -2.02
N ILE A 91 5.57 0.26 -0.97
CA ILE A 91 4.76 -0.94 -1.08
C ILE A 91 3.29 -0.51 -0.98
N GLU A 92 2.57 -0.63 -2.09
CA GLU A 92 1.16 -0.24 -2.20
C GLU A 92 0.22 -1.34 -1.70
N LEU A 93 0.57 -2.60 -1.97
CA LEU A 93 -0.28 -3.73 -1.59
C LEU A 93 0.53 -5.03 -1.53
N LEU A 94 0.47 -5.73 -0.41
CA LEU A 94 0.99 -7.09 -0.24
C LEU A 94 -0.12 -7.99 0.26
N ILE A 95 -0.44 -9.03 -0.50
CA ILE A 95 -1.42 -10.05 -0.11
C ILE A 95 -0.80 -11.44 -0.25
N VAL A 96 -0.99 -12.27 0.77
CA VAL A 96 -0.65 -13.70 0.76
C VAL A 96 -1.88 -14.48 1.23
N ASP A 97 -2.23 -15.53 0.49
CA ASP A 97 -3.33 -16.43 0.87
C ASP A 97 -3.13 -16.93 2.29
N SER A 98 -4.20 -16.87 3.07
CA SER A 98 -4.18 -17.27 4.49
C SER A 98 -3.68 -18.71 4.72
N LYS A 99 -3.93 -19.60 3.78
CA LYS A 99 -3.50 -21.01 3.83
C LYS A 99 -1.98 -21.18 3.66
N ASN A 100 -1.32 -20.23 3.01
CA ASN A 100 0.10 -20.26 2.68
C ASN A 100 0.90 -19.24 3.50
N ARG A 101 0.29 -18.68 4.56
CA ARG A 101 1.00 -17.79 5.48
C ARG A 101 1.96 -18.58 6.37
N GLY A 102 3.10 -17.96 6.69
CA GLY A 102 4.16 -18.60 7.47
C GLY A 102 5.19 -19.37 6.62
N GLU A 103 4.96 -19.58 5.34
CA GLU A 103 5.86 -20.28 4.40
C GLU A 103 6.94 -19.36 3.78
N GLY A 104 7.05 -18.10 4.23
CA GLY A 104 8.06 -17.15 3.74
C GLY A 104 7.67 -16.39 2.47
N ILE A 105 6.53 -16.70 1.83
CA ILE A 105 6.08 -16.08 0.56
C ILE A 105 6.06 -14.55 0.63
N GLY A 106 5.49 -14.00 1.72
CA GLY A 106 5.44 -12.55 1.90
C GLY A 106 6.83 -11.93 2.02
N LYS A 107 7.76 -12.61 2.68
CA LYS A 107 9.15 -12.17 2.80
C LYS A 107 9.85 -12.20 1.44
N ASP A 108 9.71 -13.27 0.66
CA ASP A 108 10.30 -13.40 -0.67
C ASP A 108 9.81 -12.30 -1.62
N LEU A 109 8.50 -12.00 -1.62
CA LEU A 109 7.93 -10.90 -2.40
C LEU A 109 8.51 -9.54 -2.01
N VAL A 110 8.66 -9.28 -0.71
CA VAL A 110 9.26 -8.03 -0.22
C VAL A 110 10.74 -7.98 -0.55
N ASP A 111 11.50 -9.06 -0.40
CA ASP A 111 12.93 -9.14 -0.75
C ASP A 111 13.16 -8.80 -2.23
N ARG A 112 12.33 -9.32 -3.13
CA ARG A 112 12.38 -9.01 -4.57
C ARG A 112 12.07 -7.54 -4.84
N PHE A 113 11.05 -6.98 -4.20
CA PHE A 113 10.74 -5.56 -4.33
C PHE A 113 11.88 -4.68 -3.83
N ILE A 114 12.45 -4.98 -2.66
CA ILE A 114 13.58 -4.25 -2.08
C ILE A 114 14.80 -4.32 -3.01
N THR A 115 15.06 -5.48 -3.61
CA THR A 115 16.15 -5.64 -4.59
C THR A 115 15.93 -4.73 -5.79
N ALA A 116 14.74 -4.75 -6.40
CA ALA A 116 14.40 -3.89 -7.53
C ALA A 116 14.46 -2.40 -7.17
N ALA A 117 14.03 -2.02 -5.95
CA ALA A 117 14.14 -0.66 -5.47
C ALA A 117 15.60 -0.21 -5.31
N LYS A 118 16.48 -1.05 -4.74
CA LYS A 118 17.92 -0.79 -4.62
C LYS A 118 18.58 -0.64 -6.00
N GLU A 119 18.28 -1.52 -6.95
CA GLU A 119 18.79 -1.45 -8.32
C GLU A 119 18.36 -0.16 -9.03
N ALA A 120 17.16 0.35 -8.75
CA ALA A 120 16.70 1.65 -9.21
C ALA A 120 17.31 2.83 -8.44
N GLY A 121 18.14 2.58 -7.41
CA GLY A 121 18.79 3.58 -6.59
C GLY A 121 17.89 4.23 -5.56
N ALA A 122 16.87 3.54 -5.08
CA ALA A 122 16.06 3.97 -3.95
C ALA A 122 16.88 3.86 -2.65
N GLU A 123 16.71 4.84 -1.76
CA GLU A 123 17.36 4.88 -0.46
C GLU A 123 16.38 4.58 0.68
N VAL A 124 15.12 4.90 0.49
CA VAL A 124 14.05 4.71 1.48
C VAL A 124 12.83 4.07 0.84
N VAL A 125 12.38 2.97 1.43
CA VAL A 125 11.11 2.32 1.10
C VAL A 125 10.10 2.59 2.19
N THR A 126 8.89 2.97 1.81
CA THR A 126 7.79 3.19 2.75
C THR A 126 6.62 2.26 2.48
N LEU A 127 5.75 2.12 3.45
CA LEU A 127 4.43 1.51 3.30
C LEU A 127 3.45 2.10 4.33
N TYR A 128 2.18 2.02 3.98
CA TYR A 128 1.06 2.30 4.86
C TYR A 128 0.41 0.98 5.31
N SER A 129 0.06 0.90 6.58
CA SER A 129 -0.63 -0.24 7.18
C SER A 129 -1.61 0.24 8.23
N GLU A 130 -2.43 -0.67 8.76
CA GLU A 130 -3.37 -0.39 9.83
C GLU A 130 -3.38 -1.54 10.87
N ASP A 131 -3.89 -1.28 12.08
CA ASP A 131 -3.74 -2.21 13.21
C ASP A 131 -4.88 -3.24 13.35
N LEU A 132 -6.00 -3.08 12.63
CA LEU A 132 -7.16 -3.96 12.78
C LEU A 132 -7.11 -5.22 11.93
N GLN A 133 -6.72 -5.09 10.67
CA GLN A 133 -6.84 -6.16 9.67
C GLN A 133 -5.50 -6.59 9.08
N SER A 134 -4.50 -5.72 9.13
CA SER A 134 -3.20 -6.01 8.57
C SER A 134 -2.30 -6.77 9.56
N ASN A 135 -1.38 -7.56 8.99
CA ASN A 135 -0.31 -8.16 9.78
C ASN A 135 0.88 -7.18 9.90
N TYR A 136 0.65 -6.03 10.54
CA TYR A 136 1.67 -4.99 10.70
C TYR A 136 2.95 -5.50 11.38
N GLN A 137 2.84 -6.49 12.28
CA GLN A 137 3.99 -7.12 12.94
C GLN A 137 4.96 -7.80 11.95
N PHE A 138 4.48 -8.20 10.77
CA PHE A 138 5.32 -8.75 9.72
C PHE A 138 6.36 -7.71 9.27
N TYR A 139 5.94 -6.47 9.06
CA TYR A 139 6.82 -5.40 8.64
C TYR A 139 7.86 -5.03 9.69
N GLU A 140 7.48 -5.05 10.96
CA GLU A 140 8.40 -4.81 12.07
C GLU A 140 9.47 -5.91 12.17
N LYS A 141 9.06 -7.18 12.05
CA LYS A 141 9.98 -8.33 12.01
C LYS A 141 10.89 -8.31 10.78
N TYR A 142 10.41 -7.75 9.67
CA TYR A 142 11.22 -7.57 8.46
C TYR A 142 12.30 -6.49 8.62
N GLY A 143 12.12 -5.53 9.51
CA GLY A 143 13.04 -4.44 9.79
C GLY A 143 12.52 -3.04 9.45
N PHE A 144 11.25 -2.92 9.05
CA PHE A 144 10.62 -1.62 8.88
C PHE A 144 10.41 -0.94 10.24
N ARG A 145 10.67 0.35 10.32
CA ARG A 145 10.45 1.18 11.50
C ARG A 145 9.16 1.97 11.37
N ARG A 146 8.39 2.08 12.45
CA ARG A 146 7.26 3.02 12.53
C ARG A 146 7.80 4.44 12.50
N VAL A 147 7.32 5.26 11.56
CA VAL A 147 7.71 6.67 11.43
C VAL A 147 6.59 7.61 11.79
N ALA A 148 5.34 7.19 11.63
CA ALA A 148 4.18 7.94 12.09
C ALA A 148 3.00 7.01 12.39
N THR A 149 2.09 7.50 13.24
CA THR A 149 0.80 6.87 13.53
C THR A 149 -0.26 7.96 13.67
N PHE A 150 -1.46 7.69 13.16
CA PHE A 150 -2.61 8.59 13.32
C PHE A 150 -3.92 7.79 13.28
N TYR A 151 -5.02 8.44 13.69
CA TYR A 151 -6.34 7.83 13.63
C TYR A 151 -6.77 7.65 12.17
N ASP A 152 -7.11 6.41 11.79
CA ASP A 152 -7.58 6.06 10.46
C ASP A 152 -9.11 6.20 10.38
N ASP A 153 -9.56 7.32 9.84
CA ASP A 153 -10.98 7.62 9.73
C ASP A 153 -11.70 6.68 8.75
N VAL A 154 -11.02 6.25 7.68
CA VAL A 154 -11.59 5.37 6.65
C VAL A 154 -11.79 3.96 7.19
N THR A 155 -10.72 3.34 7.71
CA THR A 155 -10.81 1.98 8.25
C THR A 155 -11.75 1.93 9.45
N SER A 156 -11.69 2.94 10.33
CA SER A 156 -12.59 3.04 11.48
C SER A 156 -14.05 3.12 11.07
N TYR A 157 -14.35 3.87 10.00
CA TYR A 157 -15.70 3.98 9.46
C TYR A 157 -16.25 2.64 8.95
N PHE A 158 -15.44 1.90 8.17
CA PHE A 158 -15.86 0.60 7.62
C PHE A 158 -15.89 -0.52 8.67
N ALA A 159 -14.93 -0.54 9.58
CA ALA A 159 -14.86 -1.55 10.63
C ALA A 159 -15.83 -1.31 11.79
N ASN A 160 -16.44 -0.11 11.85
CA ASN A 160 -17.21 0.37 13.01
C ASN A 160 -16.44 0.21 14.33
N LYS A 161 -15.13 0.41 14.27
CA LYS A 161 -14.18 0.26 15.38
C LYS A 161 -12.99 1.19 15.15
N ALA A 162 -12.45 1.77 16.22
CA ALA A 162 -11.26 2.60 16.12
C ALA A 162 -10.10 1.84 15.49
N SER A 163 -9.45 2.44 14.51
CA SER A 163 -8.29 1.94 13.80
C SER A 163 -7.18 2.97 13.80
N THR A 164 -5.94 2.49 13.87
CA THR A 164 -4.73 3.30 13.81
C THR A 164 -4.02 3.02 12.49
N ALA A 165 -3.81 4.08 11.73
CA ALA A 165 -2.93 4.08 10.57
C ALA A 165 -1.48 4.09 11.04
N ILE A 166 -0.63 3.33 10.39
CA ILE A 166 0.80 3.21 10.70
C ILE A 166 1.59 3.40 9.41
N ILE A 167 2.47 4.39 9.40
CA ILE A 167 3.42 4.58 8.31
C ILE A 167 4.74 3.95 8.73
N TYR A 168 5.26 3.10 7.87
CA TYR A 168 6.54 2.43 8.03
C TYR A 168 7.57 2.93 7.03
N ALA A 169 8.84 2.93 7.43
CA ALA A 169 9.97 3.19 6.54
C ALA A 169 11.09 2.17 6.79
N LEU A 170 11.76 1.78 5.71
CA LEU A 170 12.97 0.98 5.69
C LEU A 170 14.07 1.76 4.98
N ASP A 171 15.19 1.98 5.69
CA ASP A 171 16.39 2.62 5.15
C ASP A 171 17.26 1.56 4.48
N LEU A 172 17.44 1.69 3.17
CA LEU A 172 18.21 0.71 2.37
C LEU A 172 19.72 0.92 2.43
N LYS A 173 20.19 2.09 2.90
CA LYS A 173 21.62 2.38 3.04
C LYS A 173 22.24 1.64 4.22
N GLN A 174 21.51 1.50 5.33
CA GLN A 174 22.03 0.86 6.53
C GLN A 174 22.17 -0.67 6.43
N SER A 175 21.45 -1.32 5.51
CA SER A 175 21.52 -2.79 5.33
C SER A 175 22.79 -3.28 4.65
N THR A 176 23.61 -2.39 4.08
CA THR A 176 24.85 -2.77 3.37
C THR A 176 26.05 -2.88 4.31
N ASP A 177 26.01 -2.26 5.49
CA ASP A 177 27.14 -2.28 6.44
C ASP A 177 27.11 -3.49 7.39
N THR A 178 25.95 -4.13 7.57
CA THR A 178 25.83 -5.30 8.46
C THR A 178 26.27 -6.61 7.80
N GLU A 179 26.32 -6.67 6.47
CA GLU A 179 26.81 -7.87 5.74
C GLU A 179 28.35 -7.88 5.55
N ARG A 180 29.06 -6.86 6.02
CA ARG A 180 30.54 -6.75 5.90
C ARG A 180 31.29 -6.94 7.24
N GLN A 181 30.59 -7.32 8.30
CA GLN A 181 31.21 -7.72 9.57
C GLN A 181 30.99 -9.22 9.82
#